data_27d8b17af88d83c3f84e8c160a66a354
#
_entry.id   27d8b17af88d83c3f84e8c160a66a354
#
_cell.length_a   1.000
_cell.length_b   1.000
_cell.length_c   1.000
_cell.angle_alpha   90.00
_cell.angle_beta   90.00
_cell.angle_gamma   90.00
#
_symmetry.space_group_name_H-M   'P 1'
#
loop_
_entity.id
_entity.type
_entity.pdbx_description
1 polymer ?
#
loop_
_entity_poly.entity_id
_entity_poly.type
_entity_poly.pdbx_seq_one_letter_code
_entity_poly.pdbx_strand_id
1 'polypeptide(L)'
;LDYLLPGVFSPFLLSITLLIAALALLRTHIYHHFEQIMAVIVIVMGISLILVLTSFPFTPDMILSGIVPNIPAGSETAILAILGVVGSGLNLMLYSVWLKEKTDKTELADGTCYVKNEAFFKRFIKSVNADIAIGFAIVMLITFGFMCLGYAGFAVSFMPHGAELNLNILITQVLYLFSSIPYGTYVFLLFVAIIFFGSVVIGIDARAKALTRVIVSMREDAGKTVVRESRVYQFFIWVFVGILILSILINNPMGTIRLSAVICALLFGVFGFILLYLNSRLPEYARASRLWMLVIAVGSILSAYVALLLEGSFLEFGLPLFENVLVCTVVFYIFCRTKTFQRMADGTANIVDKFWVVFIFGLISVYGTYSGIMIAGEYGGYILNFRDLGAMIAGVLGGPVVGFFAALIGGVYRLTVGGVTAVPCFLATLAAGVLAGIAIRIWKGKLTMRRGATLAAVVELLHLLLIFPIYALATGVMGLSMIQDVILTTTLPMTIVNAAGMMIFAHFAQKYPLLQGGLKRMTLSSLRE
;
A
#
# COMPACT_ATOMS: atom_id res chain seq x y z
N LEU A 1 -20.64 -18.44 2.43
CA LEU A 1 -21.25 -19.26 3.50
C LEU A 1 -22.67 -18.81 3.84
N ASP A 2 -22.97 -17.51 3.74
CA ASP A 2 -24.35 -17.00 3.90
C ASP A 2 -25.29 -17.55 2.81
N TYR A 3 -24.79 -17.79 1.61
CA TYR A 3 -25.52 -18.52 0.55
C TYR A 3 -25.73 -20.01 0.83
N LEU A 4 -24.82 -20.65 1.58
CA LEU A 4 -24.93 -22.06 1.96
C LEU A 4 -25.87 -22.27 3.14
N LEU A 5 -25.94 -21.31 4.05
CA LEU A 5 -26.72 -21.34 5.29
C LEU A 5 -27.35 -19.96 5.55
N PRO A 6 -28.33 -19.56 4.73
CA PRO A 6 -28.90 -18.22 4.80
C PRO A 6 -29.54 -17.94 6.15
N GLY A 7 -29.12 -16.84 6.78
CA GLY A 7 -29.66 -16.38 8.06
C GLY A 7 -29.20 -17.12 9.31
N VAL A 8 -28.31 -18.12 9.19
CA VAL A 8 -27.80 -18.87 10.35
C VAL A 8 -26.66 -18.12 11.05
N PHE A 9 -25.83 -17.39 10.29
CA PHE A 9 -24.68 -16.66 10.84
C PHE A 9 -24.68 -15.20 10.36
N SER A 10 -24.39 -14.28 11.27
CA SER A 10 -24.04 -12.92 10.87
C SER A 10 -22.73 -12.95 10.04
N PRO A 11 -22.65 -12.28 8.87
CA PRO A 11 -21.40 -12.20 8.08
C PRO A 11 -20.21 -11.72 8.88
N PHE A 12 -20.43 -10.82 9.83
CA PHE A 12 -19.41 -10.32 10.75
C PHE A 12 -18.87 -11.43 11.67
N LEU A 13 -19.77 -12.17 12.36
CA LEU A 13 -19.37 -13.28 13.24
C LEU A 13 -18.63 -14.37 12.47
N LEU A 14 -19.09 -14.68 11.27
CA LEU A 14 -18.44 -15.66 10.41
C LEU A 14 -17.02 -15.22 10.02
N SER A 15 -16.85 -13.96 9.63
CA SER A 15 -15.54 -13.41 9.29
C SER A 15 -14.56 -13.46 10.47
N ILE A 16 -15.02 -13.12 11.66
CA ILE A 16 -14.21 -13.22 12.89
C ILE A 16 -13.87 -14.68 13.21
N THR A 17 -14.82 -15.59 13.07
CA THR A 17 -14.58 -17.03 13.31
C THR A 17 -13.53 -17.58 12.34
N LEU A 18 -13.62 -17.23 11.06
CA LEU A 18 -12.62 -17.61 10.05
C LEU A 18 -11.25 -17.01 10.35
N LEU A 19 -11.19 -15.78 10.83
CA LEU A 19 -9.93 -15.15 11.23
C LEU A 19 -9.28 -15.88 12.43
N ILE A 20 -10.08 -16.26 13.43
CA ILE A 20 -9.62 -17.06 14.58
C ILE A 20 -9.11 -18.43 14.10
N ALA A 21 -9.85 -19.09 13.19
CA ALA A 21 -9.44 -20.36 12.60
C ALA A 21 -8.11 -20.23 11.82
N ALA A 22 -7.93 -19.13 11.06
CA ALA A 22 -6.68 -18.84 10.36
C ALA A 22 -5.49 -18.69 11.32
N LEU A 23 -5.68 -17.97 12.44
CA LEU A 23 -4.65 -17.81 13.47
C LEU A 23 -4.33 -19.13 14.19
N ALA A 24 -5.33 -19.95 14.46
CA ALA A 24 -5.13 -21.28 15.04
C ALA A 24 -4.31 -22.17 14.08
N LEU A 25 -4.65 -22.13 12.79
CA LEU A 25 -3.94 -22.91 11.76
C LEU A 25 -2.47 -22.49 11.64
N LEU A 26 -2.17 -21.20 11.67
CA LEU A 26 -0.80 -20.69 11.62
C LEU A 26 0.08 -21.13 12.82
N ARG A 27 -0.55 -21.47 13.95
CA ARG A 27 0.15 -21.97 15.15
C ARG A 27 0.33 -23.47 15.18
N THR A 28 -0.31 -24.22 14.28
CA THR A 28 -0.27 -25.68 14.25
C THR A 28 0.74 -26.20 13.23
N HIS A 29 1.27 -27.40 13.44
CA HIS A 29 2.12 -28.10 12.46
C HIS A 29 1.35 -28.56 11.20
N ILE A 30 0.04 -28.41 11.17
CA ILE A 30 -0.85 -28.79 10.07
C ILE A 30 -0.67 -27.86 8.86
N TYR A 31 -0.05 -26.69 9.05
CA TYR A 31 0.16 -25.71 7.99
C TYR A 31 0.85 -26.28 6.72
N HIS A 32 1.80 -27.19 6.87
CA HIS A 32 2.46 -27.83 5.71
C HIS A 32 1.51 -28.73 4.89
N HIS A 33 0.64 -29.46 5.55
CA HIS A 33 -0.37 -30.29 4.87
C HIS A 33 -1.47 -29.42 4.21
N PHE A 34 -1.75 -28.26 4.81
CA PHE A 34 -2.69 -27.29 4.27
C PHE A 34 -2.25 -26.76 2.89
N GLU A 35 -0.95 -26.50 2.70
CA GLU A 35 -0.39 -26.08 1.40
C GLU A 35 -0.66 -27.15 0.30
N GLN A 36 -0.50 -28.43 0.63
CA GLN A 36 -0.78 -29.52 -0.29
C GLN A 36 -2.28 -29.66 -0.61
N ILE A 37 -3.14 -29.51 0.40
CA ILE A 37 -4.60 -29.54 0.23
C ILE A 37 -5.03 -28.40 -0.70
N MET A 38 -4.47 -27.19 -0.52
CA MET A 38 -4.78 -26.04 -1.38
C MET A 38 -4.39 -26.29 -2.84
N ALA A 39 -3.25 -26.92 -3.10
CA ALA A 39 -2.84 -27.27 -4.46
C ALA A 39 -3.84 -28.24 -5.14
N VAL A 40 -4.30 -29.24 -4.42
CA VAL A 40 -5.33 -30.19 -4.93
C VAL A 40 -6.64 -29.45 -5.22
N ILE A 41 -7.09 -28.56 -4.32
CA ILE A 41 -8.33 -27.79 -4.49
C ILE A 41 -8.26 -26.91 -5.73
N VAL A 42 -7.13 -26.23 -5.98
CA VAL A 42 -6.93 -25.40 -7.17
C VAL A 42 -7.03 -26.24 -8.46
N ILE A 43 -6.45 -27.44 -8.46
CA ILE A 43 -6.55 -28.37 -9.61
C ILE A 43 -8.01 -28.80 -9.85
N VAL A 44 -8.69 -29.22 -8.79
CA VAL A 44 -10.10 -29.66 -8.89
C VAL A 44 -11.01 -28.51 -9.33
N MET A 45 -10.76 -27.31 -8.84
CA MET A 45 -11.49 -26.10 -9.28
C MET A 45 -11.24 -25.82 -10.77
N GLY A 46 -9.99 -25.93 -11.23
CA GLY A 46 -9.65 -25.77 -12.65
C GLY A 46 -10.39 -26.78 -13.55
N ILE A 47 -10.47 -28.04 -13.11
CA ILE A 47 -11.21 -29.08 -13.84
C ILE A 47 -12.72 -28.75 -13.84
N SER A 48 -13.29 -28.37 -12.69
CA SER A 48 -14.72 -28.00 -12.60
C SER A 48 -15.04 -26.81 -13.51
N LEU A 49 -14.14 -25.83 -13.58
CA LEU A 49 -14.29 -24.67 -14.45
C LEU A 49 -14.34 -25.06 -15.92
N ILE A 50 -13.43 -25.96 -16.36
CA ILE A 50 -13.43 -26.47 -17.74
C ILE A 50 -14.75 -27.19 -18.03
N LEU A 51 -15.22 -28.05 -17.13
CA LEU A 51 -16.47 -28.78 -17.31
C LEU A 51 -17.69 -27.84 -17.47
N VAL A 52 -17.78 -26.77 -16.67
CA VAL A 52 -18.84 -25.78 -16.80
C VAL A 52 -18.75 -25.03 -18.14
N LEU A 53 -17.54 -24.66 -18.55
CA LEU A 53 -17.35 -23.94 -19.82
C LEU A 53 -17.71 -24.78 -21.05
N THR A 54 -17.58 -26.11 -20.99
CA THR A 54 -18.04 -27.00 -22.11
C THR A 54 -19.55 -27.00 -22.27
N SER A 55 -20.28 -26.61 -21.24
CA SER A 55 -21.77 -26.52 -21.30
C SER A 55 -22.27 -25.22 -21.95
N PHE A 56 -21.39 -24.26 -22.20
CA PHE A 56 -21.73 -22.98 -22.83
C PHE A 56 -21.34 -22.98 -24.32
N PRO A 57 -22.21 -22.60 -25.24
CA PRO A 57 -21.95 -22.62 -26.69
C PRO A 57 -21.11 -21.39 -27.08
N PHE A 58 -19.80 -21.44 -26.86
CA PHE A 58 -18.86 -20.42 -27.37
C PHE A 58 -18.75 -20.52 -28.90
N THR A 59 -19.05 -19.41 -29.59
CA THR A 59 -18.76 -19.30 -31.02
C THR A 59 -17.33 -18.80 -31.26
N PRO A 60 -16.71 -19.19 -32.38
CA PRO A 60 -15.38 -18.67 -32.72
C PRO A 60 -15.32 -17.14 -32.78
N ASP A 61 -16.37 -16.50 -33.24
CA ASP A 61 -16.49 -15.03 -33.33
C ASP A 61 -16.46 -14.35 -31.94
N MET A 62 -17.07 -14.97 -30.93
CA MET A 62 -17.02 -14.47 -29.55
C MET A 62 -15.57 -14.47 -29.00
N ILE A 63 -14.80 -15.52 -29.32
CA ILE A 63 -13.40 -15.61 -28.88
C ILE A 63 -12.53 -14.63 -29.66
N LEU A 64 -12.70 -14.54 -30.97
CA LEU A 64 -11.93 -13.64 -31.84
C LEU A 64 -12.19 -12.16 -31.52
N SER A 65 -13.43 -11.77 -31.24
CA SER A 65 -13.76 -10.40 -30.83
C SER A 65 -13.11 -10.01 -29.50
N GLY A 66 -12.89 -10.98 -28.59
CA GLY A 66 -12.20 -10.76 -27.32
C GLY A 66 -10.67 -10.61 -27.45
N ILE A 67 -10.07 -11.07 -28.57
CA ILE A 67 -8.62 -10.93 -28.82
C ILE A 67 -8.27 -9.51 -29.28
N VAL A 68 -9.21 -8.80 -29.90
CA VAL A 68 -8.97 -7.42 -30.34
C VAL A 68 -9.01 -6.52 -29.11
N PRO A 69 -7.91 -5.84 -28.77
CA PRO A 69 -7.88 -4.94 -27.62
C PRO A 69 -8.89 -3.81 -27.78
N ASN A 70 -9.90 -3.82 -26.94
CA ASN A 70 -10.88 -2.74 -26.83
C ASN A 70 -11.04 -2.39 -25.35
N ILE A 71 -10.96 -1.10 -25.03
CA ILE A 71 -11.19 -0.60 -23.68
C ILE A 71 -12.58 -0.01 -23.65
N PRO A 72 -13.57 -0.72 -23.06
CA PRO A 72 -14.92 -0.16 -22.92
C PRO A 72 -14.88 1.07 -22.02
N ALA A 73 -15.66 2.08 -22.35
CA ALA A 73 -15.81 3.27 -21.50
C ALA A 73 -16.33 2.85 -20.10
N GLY A 74 -15.68 3.36 -19.04
CA GLY A 74 -16.00 3.01 -17.65
C GLY A 74 -15.33 1.73 -17.12
N SER A 75 -14.49 1.05 -17.94
CA SER A 75 -13.71 -0.13 -17.50
C SER A 75 -12.34 0.20 -16.92
N GLU A 76 -11.96 1.47 -16.87
CA GLU A 76 -10.64 1.96 -16.49
C GLU A 76 -10.21 1.45 -15.10
N THR A 77 -11.11 1.57 -14.13
CA THR A 77 -10.84 1.08 -12.75
C THR A 77 -10.72 -0.44 -12.67
N ALA A 78 -11.44 -1.19 -13.50
CA ALA A 78 -11.36 -2.64 -13.57
C ALA A 78 -10.02 -3.08 -14.19
N ILE A 79 -9.56 -2.41 -15.25
CA ILE A 79 -8.25 -2.65 -15.87
C ILE A 79 -7.14 -2.38 -14.87
N LEU A 80 -7.22 -1.27 -14.13
CA LEU A 80 -6.26 -0.93 -13.09
C LEU A 80 -6.24 -1.98 -11.97
N ALA A 81 -7.42 -2.46 -11.55
CA ALA A 81 -7.53 -3.52 -10.56
C ALA A 81 -6.88 -4.82 -11.04
N ILE A 82 -7.09 -5.21 -12.29
CA ILE A 82 -6.44 -6.39 -12.89
C ILE A 82 -4.91 -6.21 -12.92
N LEU A 83 -4.42 -5.07 -13.40
CA LEU A 83 -2.98 -4.78 -13.44
C LEU A 83 -2.35 -4.82 -12.04
N GLY A 84 -3.02 -4.26 -11.03
CA GLY A 84 -2.55 -4.25 -9.66
C GLY A 84 -2.52 -5.63 -9.01
N VAL A 85 -3.53 -6.46 -9.26
CA VAL A 85 -3.60 -7.82 -8.70
C VAL A 85 -2.64 -8.77 -9.40
N VAL A 86 -2.58 -8.75 -10.73
CA VAL A 86 -1.73 -9.66 -11.53
C VAL A 86 -0.28 -9.22 -11.48
N GLY A 87 -0.02 -7.91 -11.55
CA GLY A 87 1.33 -7.33 -11.60
C GLY A 87 1.98 -7.09 -10.23
N SER A 88 1.35 -7.48 -9.10
CA SER A 88 1.84 -7.08 -7.79
C SER A 88 3.27 -7.59 -7.51
N GLY A 89 4.27 -6.75 -7.75
CA GLY A 89 5.68 -7.02 -7.45
C GLY A 89 5.93 -7.43 -5.99
N LEU A 90 5.04 -7.04 -5.08
CA LEU A 90 5.03 -7.47 -3.68
C LEU A 90 4.86 -8.99 -3.55
N ASN A 91 4.02 -9.64 -4.37
CA ASN A 91 3.86 -11.10 -4.34
C ASN A 91 5.11 -11.83 -4.85
N LEU A 92 5.86 -11.26 -5.79
CA LEU A 92 7.16 -11.79 -6.19
C LEU A 92 8.19 -11.70 -5.07
N MET A 93 8.16 -10.64 -4.25
CA MET A 93 8.99 -10.57 -3.03
C MET A 93 8.63 -11.69 -2.06
N LEU A 94 7.34 -11.97 -1.84
CA LEU A 94 6.89 -13.05 -0.97
C LEU A 94 7.36 -14.42 -1.49
N TYR A 95 7.32 -14.63 -2.82
CA TYR A 95 7.87 -15.84 -3.44
C TYR A 95 9.37 -16.02 -3.12
N SER A 96 10.16 -14.93 -3.15
CA SER A 96 11.58 -14.99 -2.81
C SER A 96 11.85 -15.41 -1.35
N VAL A 97 10.96 -15.05 -0.42
CA VAL A 97 11.03 -15.47 0.99
C VAL A 97 10.80 -16.98 1.12
N TRP A 98 9.79 -17.52 0.45
CA TRP A 98 9.51 -18.96 0.45
C TRP A 98 10.57 -19.77 -0.27
N LEU A 99 11.10 -19.24 -1.37
CA LEU A 99 12.19 -19.88 -2.11
C LEU A 99 13.43 -20.04 -1.22
N LYS A 100 13.75 -19.02 -0.44
CA LYS A 100 14.83 -19.07 0.54
C LYS A 100 14.56 -20.11 1.64
N GLU A 101 13.35 -20.20 2.18
CA GLU A 101 13.00 -21.22 3.19
C GLU A 101 13.10 -22.67 2.67
N LYS A 102 12.71 -22.89 1.42
CA LYS A 102 12.85 -24.22 0.78
C LYS A 102 14.30 -24.62 0.58
N THR A 103 15.17 -23.66 0.24
CA THR A 103 16.59 -23.88 -0.05
C THR A 103 17.45 -23.96 1.20
N ASP A 104 17.16 -23.19 2.25
CA ASP A 104 17.90 -23.26 3.53
C ASP A 104 17.77 -24.66 4.19
N LYS A 105 16.71 -25.40 3.88
CA LYS A 105 16.48 -26.75 4.42
C LYS A 105 17.23 -27.86 3.67
N THR A 106 17.70 -27.60 2.45
CA THR A 106 18.16 -28.67 1.55
C THR A 106 19.67 -28.74 1.36
N GLU A 107 20.46 -27.68 1.36
CA GLU A 107 21.86 -27.78 0.92
C GLU A 107 22.84 -26.67 1.39
N LEU A 108 22.47 -25.80 2.30
CA LEU A 108 23.32 -24.67 2.67
C LEU A 108 23.96 -24.77 4.06
N ALA A 109 24.30 -26.02 4.46
CA ALA A 109 25.14 -26.25 5.63
C ALA A 109 26.51 -25.52 5.56
N ASP A 110 26.95 -25.16 4.34
CA ASP A 110 28.28 -24.59 4.10
C ASP A 110 28.28 -23.04 4.00
N GLY A 111 27.17 -22.35 4.23
CA GLY A 111 27.13 -20.88 4.21
C GLY A 111 27.49 -20.21 2.87
N THR A 112 27.53 -20.97 1.77
CA THR A 112 27.84 -20.43 0.44
C THR A 112 26.65 -19.68 -0.15
N CYS A 113 26.84 -18.39 -0.46
CA CYS A 113 25.84 -17.57 -1.13
C CYS A 113 25.60 -18.11 -2.55
N TYR A 114 24.34 -18.33 -2.96
CA TYR A 114 23.94 -18.80 -4.31
C TYR A 114 24.63 -18.06 -5.45
N VAL A 115 24.89 -16.79 -5.26
CA VAL A 115 25.48 -15.93 -6.28
C VAL A 115 26.99 -16.11 -6.42
N LYS A 116 27.66 -16.80 -5.49
CA LYS A 116 29.12 -17.02 -5.55
C LYS A 116 29.53 -18.22 -6.42
N ASN A 117 28.61 -19.15 -6.68
CA ASN A 117 28.89 -20.34 -7.48
C ASN A 117 28.04 -20.31 -8.76
N GLU A 118 28.68 -20.01 -9.89
CA GLU A 118 28.01 -19.87 -11.21
C GLU A 118 27.30 -21.15 -11.66
N ALA A 119 27.90 -22.30 -11.47
CA ALA A 119 27.32 -23.58 -11.92
C ALA A 119 26.07 -23.93 -11.10
N PHE A 120 26.13 -23.71 -9.79
CA PHE A 120 24.99 -23.88 -8.89
C PHE A 120 23.88 -22.87 -9.24
N PHE A 121 24.22 -21.60 -9.41
CA PHE A 121 23.27 -20.55 -9.77
C PHE A 121 22.52 -20.88 -11.07
N LYS A 122 23.22 -21.29 -12.13
CA LYS A 122 22.59 -21.66 -13.40
C LYS A 122 21.62 -22.83 -13.29
N ARG A 123 21.94 -23.84 -12.49
CA ARG A 123 21.04 -24.97 -12.23
C ARG A 123 19.82 -24.54 -11.43
N PHE A 124 20.05 -23.77 -10.37
CA PHE A 124 19.02 -23.25 -9.48
C PHE A 124 18.03 -22.34 -10.22
N ILE A 125 18.52 -21.34 -10.99
CA ILE A 125 17.65 -20.42 -11.72
C ILE A 125 16.83 -21.13 -12.81
N LYS A 126 17.36 -22.20 -13.42
CA LYS A 126 16.61 -23.03 -14.37
C LYS A 126 15.43 -23.72 -13.70
N SER A 127 15.61 -24.26 -12.51
CA SER A 127 14.53 -24.87 -11.72
C SER A 127 13.49 -23.83 -11.28
N VAL A 128 13.95 -22.68 -10.80
CA VAL A 128 13.07 -21.55 -10.40
C VAL A 128 12.26 -21.02 -11.58
N ASN A 129 12.88 -20.85 -12.75
CA ASN A 129 12.18 -20.41 -13.95
C ASN A 129 11.12 -21.41 -14.42
N ALA A 130 11.40 -22.72 -14.30
CA ALA A 130 10.41 -23.75 -14.62
C ALA A 130 9.23 -23.73 -13.65
N ASP A 131 9.49 -23.60 -12.35
CA ASP A 131 8.45 -23.49 -11.32
C ASP A 131 7.54 -22.26 -11.56
N ILE A 132 8.16 -21.10 -11.79
CA ILE A 132 7.45 -19.86 -12.12
C ILE A 132 6.63 -20.02 -13.42
N ALA A 133 7.22 -20.58 -14.49
CA ALA A 133 6.53 -20.75 -15.77
C ALA A 133 5.30 -21.65 -15.65
N ILE A 134 5.41 -22.77 -14.94
CA ILE A 134 4.30 -23.68 -14.68
C ILE A 134 3.22 -22.97 -13.85
N GLY A 135 3.61 -22.28 -12.76
CA GLY A 135 2.69 -21.53 -11.93
C GLY A 135 1.92 -20.46 -12.70
N PHE A 136 2.62 -19.68 -13.52
CA PHE A 136 1.98 -18.67 -14.38
C PHE A 136 1.04 -19.30 -15.43
N ALA A 137 1.43 -20.42 -16.05
CA ALA A 137 0.58 -21.11 -17.01
C ALA A 137 -0.75 -21.58 -16.38
N ILE A 138 -0.69 -22.12 -15.16
CA ILE A 138 -1.88 -22.54 -14.42
C ILE A 138 -2.75 -21.32 -14.07
N VAL A 139 -2.14 -20.25 -13.56
CA VAL A 139 -2.88 -19.02 -13.22
C VAL A 139 -3.53 -18.41 -14.45
N MET A 140 -2.83 -18.35 -15.59
CA MET A 140 -3.38 -17.85 -16.86
C MET A 140 -4.58 -18.67 -17.32
N LEU A 141 -4.50 -20.00 -17.28
CA LEU A 141 -5.59 -20.90 -17.63
C LEU A 141 -6.82 -20.66 -16.74
N ILE A 142 -6.64 -20.62 -15.43
CA ILE A 142 -7.73 -20.40 -14.48
C ILE A 142 -8.32 -19.01 -14.67
N THR A 143 -7.50 -17.97 -14.82
CA THR A 143 -7.97 -16.59 -15.04
C THR A 143 -8.78 -16.49 -16.34
N PHE A 144 -8.26 -17.06 -17.44
CA PHE A 144 -8.98 -17.10 -18.71
C PHE A 144 -10.32 -17.84 -18.57
N GLY A 145 -10.33 -18.97 -17.85
CA GLY A 145 -11.56 -19.72 -17.59
C GLY A 145 -12.59 -18.90 -16.80
N PHE A 146 -12.18 -18.15 -15.77
CA PHE A 146 -13.08 -17.25 -15.05
C PHE A 146 -13.55 -16.06 -15.89
N MET A 147 -12.73 -15.53 -16.81
CA MET A 147 -13.17 -14.50 -17.75
C MET A 147 -14.24 -15.05 -18.70
N CYS A 148 -14.05 -16.25 -19.25
CA CYS A 148 -15.07 -16.92 -20.07
C CYS A 148 -16.36 -17.18 -19.29
N LEU A 149 -16.24 -17.62 -18.03
CA LEU A 149 -17.38 -17.84 -17.14
C LEU A 149 -18.13 -16.53 -16.85
N GLY A 150 -17.43 -15.44 -16.60
CA GLY A 150 -18.01 -14.11 -16.44
C GLY A 150 -18.77 -13.68 -17.69
N TYR A 151 -18.16 -13.83 -18.85
CA TYR A 151 -18.82 -13.52 -20.14
C TYR A 151 -20.08 -14.37 -20.34
N ALA A 152 -20.02 -15.68 -20.10
CA ALA A 152 -21.16 -16.59 -20.21
C ALA A 152 -22.29 -16.20 -19.23
N GLY A 153 -21.96 -15.86 -17.98
CA GLY A 153 -22.93 -15.41 -16.99
C GLY A 153 -23.64 -14.12 -17.38
N PHE A 154 -22.90 -13.16 -17.95
CA PHE A 154 -23.48 -11.90 -18.45
C PHE A 154 -24.30 -12.07 -19.72
N ALA A 155 -23.94 -12.99 -20.60
CA ALA A 155 -24.67 -13.27 -21.82
C ALA A 155 -26.08 -13.88 -21.54
N VAL A 156 -26.22 -14.61 -20.44
CA VAL A 156 -27.49 -15.24 -20.01
C VAL A 156 -28.35 -14.28 -19.17
N SER A 157 -27.73 -13.34 -18.48
CA SER A 157 -28.43 -12.41 -17.58
C SER A 157 -28.53 -11.03 -18.24
N PHE A 158 -29.78 -10.59 -18.49
CA PHE A 158 -30.01 -9.23 -19.00
C PHE A 158 -29.68 -8.22 -17.89
N MET A 159 -28.48 -7.63 -17.94
CA MET A 159 -28.13 -6.53 -17.06
C MET A 159 -28.49 -5.20 -17.70
N PRO A 160 -29.18 -4.30 -16.99
CA PRO A 160 -29.38 -2.94 -17.46
C PRO A 160 -28.01 -2.24 -17.65
N HIS A 161 -27.84 -1.57 -18.78
CA HIS A 161 -26.66 -0.75 -19.03
C HIS A 161 -26.52 0.28 -17.89
N GLY A 162 -25.38 0.29 -17.21
CA GLY A 162 -25.09 1.21 -16.09
C GLY A 162 -25.36 0.66 -14.69
N ALA A 163 -25.80 -0.60 -14.54
CA ALA A 163 -25.92 -1.21 -13.22
C ALA A 163 -24.54 -1.37 -12.57
N GLU A 164 -24.38 -0.87 -11.35
CA GLU A 164 -23.15 -1.10 -10.58
C GLU A 164 -22.97 -2.59 -10.29
N LEU A 165 -21.83 -3.15 -10.73
CA LEU A 165 -21.42 -4.50 -10.42
C LEU A 165 -21.16 -4.64 -8.93
N ASN A 166 -22.11 -5.25 -8.21
CA ASN A 166 -21.87 -5.64 -6.83
C ASN A 166 -21.51 -7.14 -6.73
N LEU A 167 -20.89 -7.52 -5.62
CA LEU A 167 -20.43 -8.88 -5.39
C LEU A 167 -21.58 -9.91 -5.48
N ASN A 168 -22.78 -9.55 -5.02
CA ASN A 168 -23.95 -10.43 -5.03
C ASN A 168 -24.40 -10.78 -6.45
N ILE A 169 -24.38 -9.80 -7.36
CA ILE A 169 -24.74 -9.99 -8.77
C ILE A 169 -23.75 -10.96 -9.42
N LEU A 170 -22.43 -10.73 -9.22
CA LEU A 170 -21.39 -11.61 -9.75
C LEU A 170 -21.53 -13.05 -9.24
N ILE A 171 -21.75 -13.22 -7.94
CA ILE A 171 -21.94 -14.54 -7.34
C ILE A 171 -23.19 -15.21 -7.93
N THR A 172 -24.32 -14.51 -8.01
CA THR A 172 -25.56 -15.07 -8.52
C THR A 172 -25.43 -15.56 -9.96
N GLN A 173 -24.73 -14.81 -10.81
CA GLN A 173 -24.50 -15.19 -12.21
C GLN A 173 -23.62 -16.43 -12.35
N VAL A 174 -22.52 -16.47 -11.58
CA VAL A 174 -21.64 -17.65 -11.57
C VAL A 174 -22.37 -18.87 -11.03
N LEU A 175 -23.16 -18.71 -9.95
CA LEU A 175 -23.94 -19.80 -9.36
C LEU A 175 -24.98 -20.35 -10.33
N TYR A 176 -25.59 -19.51 -11.15
CA TYR A 176 -26.53 -19.94 -12.18
C TYR A 176 -25.88 -20.91 -13.17
N LEU A 177 -24.64 -20.63 -13.62
CA LEU A 177 -23.93 -21.52 -14.52
C LEU A 177 -23.57 -22.87 -13.88
N PHE A 178 -23.20 -22.86 -12.61
CA PHE A 178 -22.89 -24.08 -11.86
C PHE A 178 -24.14 -24.89 -11.46
N SER A 179 -25.33 -24.29 -11.51
CA SER A 179 -26.59 -25.00 -11.24
C SER A 179 -26.93 -26.07 -12.28
N SER A 180 -26.31 -26.02 -13.47
CA SER A 180 -26.44 -27.06 -14.49
C SER A 180 -25.80 -28.40 -14.09
N ILE A 181 -24.93 -28.41 -13.09
CA ILE A 181 -24.25 -29.59 -12.56
C ILE A 181 -24.93 -29.97 -11.23
N PRO A 182 -25.29 -31.24 -11.00
CA PRO A 182 -25.81 -31.68 -9.71
C PRO A 182 -24.87 -31.31 -8.56
N TYR A 183 -25.39 -30.59 -7.56
CA TYR A 183 -24.62 -30.03 -6.43
C TYR A 183 -23.51 -29.06 -6.82
N GLY A 184 -23.36 -28.67 -8.11
CA GLY A 184 -22.28 -27.84 -8.62
C GLY A 184 -22.15 -26.50 -7.89
N THR A 185 -23.27 -25.83 -7.62
CA THR A 185 -23.32 -24.58 -6.84
C THR A 185 -22.69 -24.71 -5.46
N TYR A 186 -23.02 -25.76 -4.71
CA TYR A 186 -22.49 -25.97 -3.35
C TYR A 186 -21.00 -26.29 -3.37
N VAL A 187 -20.58 -27.14 -4.30
CA VAL A 187 -19.17 -27.52 -4.49
C VAL A 187 -18.35 -26.31 -4.88
N PHE A 188 -18.83 -25.49 -5.80
CA PHE A 188 -18.15 -24.26 -6.21
C PHE A 188 -18.00 -23.28 -5.04
N LEU A 189 -19.08 -23.00 -4.30
CA LEU A 189 -19.04 -22.09 -3.15
C LEU A 189 -18.08 -22.60 -2.05
N LEU A 190 -18.06 -23.90 -1.81
CA LEU A 190 -17.13 -24.50 -0.85
C LEU A 190 -15.68 -24.30 -1.30
N PHE A 191 -15.35 -24.57 -2.56
CA PHE A 191 -14.00 -24.37 -3.09
C PHE A 191 -13.57 -22.91 -3.02
N VAL A 192 -14.43 -21.99 -3.44
CA VAL A 192 -14.16 -20.55 -3.36
C VAL A 192 -13.89 -20.12 -1.91
N ALA A 193 -14.73 -20.59 -0.96
CA ALA A 193 -14.53 -20.28 0.46
C ALA A 193 -13.18 -20.77 0.98
N ILE A 194 -12.80 -22.01 0.63
CA ILE A 194 -11.51 -22.59 1.08
C ILE A 194 -10.33 -21.85 0.44
N ILE A 195 -10.41 -21.48 -0.84
CA ILE A 195 -9.36 -20.74 -1.55
C ILE A 195 -9.16 -19.36 -0.94
N PHE A 196 -10.24 -18.61 -0.69
CA PHE A 196 -10.13 -17.30 -0.05
C PHE A 196 -9.59 -17.42 1.38
N PHE A 197 -10.05 -18.41 2.16
CA PHE A 197 -9.52 -18.68 3.48
C PHE A 197 -8.02 -18.98 3.43
N GLY A 198 -7.60 -19.85 2.52
CA GLY A 198 -6.19 -20.18 2.29
C GLY A 198 -5.36 -18.97 1.90
N SER A 199 -5.88 -18.11 1.04
CA SER A 199 -5.21 -16.88 0.64
C SER A 199 -4.98 -15.92 1.82
N VAL A 200 -5.93 -15.85 2.76
CA VAL A 200 -5.78 -15.07 3.99
C VAL A 200 -4.68 -15.65 4.88
N VAL A 201 -4.71 -16.96 5.13
CA VAL A 201 -3.71 -17.65 5.97
C VAL A 201 -2.30 -17.47 5.41
N ILE A 202 -2.10 -17.82 4.13
CA ILE A 202 -0.82 -17.74 3.43
C ILE A 202 -0.35 -16.27 3.34
N GLY A 203 -1.30 -15.36 3.08
CA GLY A 203 -1.00 -13.94 2.96
C GLY A 203 -0.51 -13.30 4.26
N ILE A 204 -1.07 -13.66 5.40
CA ILE A 204 -0.62 -13.18 6.72
C ILE A 204 0.79 -13.71 7.00
N ASP A 205 0.99 -15.02 6.85
CA ASP A 205 2.28 -15.67 7.14
C ASP A 205 3.41 -15.10 6.30
N ALA A 206 3.23 -15.07 4.99
CA ALA A 206 4.25 -14.61 4.06
C ALA A 206 4.67 -13.16 4.29
N ARG A 207 3.69 -12.26 4.50
CA ARG A 207 3.97 -10.85 4.76
C ARG A 207 4.64 -10.65 6.12
N ALA A 208 4.19 -11.34 7.16
CA ALA A 208 4.81 -11.28 8.48
C ALA A 208 6.26 -11.76 8.44
N LYS A 209 6.56 -12.87 7.74
CA LYS A 209 7.92 -13.38 7.53
C LYS A 209 8.80 -12.39 6.75
N ALA A 210 8.27 -11.82 5.66
CA ALA A 210 9.00 -10.87 4.84
C ALA A 210 9.43 -9.63 5.65
N LEU A 211 8.49 -9.02 6.38
CA LEU A 211 8.78 -7.85 7.22
C LEU A 211 9.71 -8.18 8.38
N THR A 212 9.56 -9.34 8.99
CA THR A 212 10.45 -9.83 10.05
C THR A 212 11.89 -9.88 9.54
N ARG A 213 12.13 -10.48 8.38
CA ARG A 213 13.47 -10.58 7.78
C ARG A 213 14.07 -9.22 7.46
N VAL A 214 13.26 -8.29 6.92
CA VAL A 214 13.71 -6.92 6.68
C VAL A 214 14.18 -6.25 7.98
N ILE A 215 13.39 -6.34 9.05
CA ILE A 215 13.74 -5.72 10.35
C ILE A 215 14.99 -6.36 10.97
N VAL A 216 15.09 -7.70 10.90
CA VAL A 216 16.25 -8.43 11.43
C VAL A 216 17.51 -8.03 10.67
N SER A 217 17.49 -8.10 9.33
CA SER A 217 18.62 -7.71 8.48
C SER A 217 19.06 -6.25 8.71
N MET A 218 18.11 -5.31 8.79
CA MET A 218 18.42 -3.90 9.09
C MET A 218 19.08 -3.70 10.45
N ARG A 219 18.76 -4.56 11.44
CA ARG A 219 19.40 -4.48 12.77
C ARG A 219 20.80 -5.08 12.77
N GLU A 220 20.98 -6.21 12.08
CA GLU A 220 22.28 -6.86 11.89
C GLU A 220 23.25 -5.91 11.19
N ASP A 221 22.83 -5.29 10.08
CA ASP A 221 23.63 -4.30 9.35
C ASP A 221 23.99 -3.06 10.20
N ALA A 222 23.14 -2.74 11.17
CA ALA A 222 23.37 -1.64 12.10
C ALA A 222 24.23 -2.04 13.32
N GLY A 223 24.73 -3.29 13.40
CA GLY A 223 25.53 -3.80 14.53
C GLY A 223 24.76 -3.84 15.85
N LYS A 224 23.41 -3.90 15.81
CA LYS A 224 22.55 -3.96 17.00
C LYS A 224 22.21 -5.39 17.34
N THR A 225 22.04 -5.66 18.65
CA THR A 225 21.56 -6.97 19.12
C THR A 225 20.26 -7.37 18.43
N VAL A 226 20.25 -8.56 17.85
CA VAL A 226 19.08 -9.11 17.16
C VAL A 226 17.98 -9.39 18.20
N VAL A 227 16.83 -8.75 18.01
CA VAL A 227 15.63 -9.12 18.76
C VAL A 227 15.19 -10.52 18.31
N ARG A 228 14.79 -11.39 19.24
CA ARG A 228 14.33 -12.73 18.92
C ARG A 228 13.34 -12.70 17.75
N GLU A 229 13.71 -13.28 16.61
CA GLU A 229 12.97 -13.26 15.34
C GLU A 229 11.49 -13.62 15.53
N SER A 230 11.21 -14.60 16.40
CA SER A 230 9.84 -15.03 16.72
C SER A 230 8.97 -13.93 17.34
N ARG A 231 9.54 -12.97 18.08
CA ARG A 231 8.76 -11.85 18.66
C ARG A 231 8.39 -10.82 17.60
N VAL A 232 9.31 -10.54 16.67
CA VAL A 232 9.07 -9.61 15.55
C VAL A 232 8.02 -10.21 14.62
N TYR A 233 8.11 -11.50 14.34
CA TYR A 233 7.11 -12.23 13.54
C TYR A 233 5.72 -12.17 14.18
N GLN A 234 5.59 -12.47 15.47
CA GLN A 234 4.32 -12.38 16.16
C GLN A 234 3.74 -10.97 16.19
N PHE A 235 4.59 -9.94 16.34
CA PHE A 235 4.14 -8.56 16.25
C PHE A 235 3.49 -8.27 14.89
N PHE A 236 4.10 -8.68 13.77
CA PHE A 236 3.52 -8.48 12.45
C PHE A 236 2.26 -9.29 12.21
N ILE A 237 2.17 -10.52 12.74
CA ILE A 237 0.90 -11.28 12.71
C ILE A 237 -0.24 -10.45 13.33
N TRP A 238 -0.03 -9.88 14.51
CA TRP A 238 -1.06 -9.06 15.17
C TRP A 238 -1.38 -7.76 14.44
N VAL A 239 -0.39 -7.14 13.80
CA VAL A 239 -0.62 -5.97 12.94
C VAL A 239 -1.54 -6.34 11.77
N PHE A 240 -1.28 -7.44 11.07
CA PHE A 240 -2.13 -7.88 9.96
C PHE A 240 -3.52 -8.32 10.41
N VAL A 241 -3.64 -8.95 11.58
CA VAL A 241 -4.93 -9.26 12.19
C VAL A 241 -5.73 -7.98 12.46
N GLY A 242 -5.10 -6.95 13.02
CA GLY A 242 -5.72 -5.66 13.23
C GLY A 242 -6.22 -5.00 11.93
N ILE A 243 -5.42 -5.07 10.86
CA ILE A 243 -5.80 -4.57 9.53
C ILE A 243 -7.01 -5.35 8.98
N LEU A 244 -7.04 -6.67 9.15
CA LEU A 244 -8.15 -7.50 8.70
C LEU A 244 -9.44 -7.21 9.49
N ILE A 245 -9.34 -7.04 10.81
CA ILE A 245 -10.49 -6.64 11.65
C ILE A 245 -11.02 -5.28 11.17
N LEU A 246 -10.14 -4.32 10.91
CA LEU A 246 -10.54 -3.03 10.37
C LEU A 246 -11.24 -3.17 9.00
N SER A 247 -10.72 -4.02 8.12
CA SER A 247 -11.34 -4.31 6.81
C SER A 247 -12.73 -4.95 6.95
N ILE A 248 -12.91 -5.85 7.93
CA ILE A 248 -14.22 -6.45 8.23
C ILE A 248 -15.20 -5.38 8.74
N LEU A 249 -14.74 -4.45 9.58
CA LEU A 249 -15.57 -3.36 10.09
C LEU A 249 -16.00 -2.38 8.99
N ILE A 250 -15.12 -2.10 8.02
CA ILE A 250 -15.42 -1.26 6.85
C ILE A 250 -16.50 -1.90 5.96
N ASN A 251 -16.59 -3.23 5.93
CA ASN A 251 -17.61 -4.03 5.23
C ASN A 251 -17.83 -3.65 3.75
N ASN A 252 -16.75 -3.21 3.07
CA ASN A 252 -16.79 -2.97 1.63
C ASN A 252 -15.63 -3.70 0.93
N PRO A 253 -15.80 -4.99 0.62
CA PRO A 253 -14.74 -5.79 0.02
C PRO A 253 -14.33 -5.29 -1.37
N MET A 254 -15.28 -4.82 -2.21
CA MET A 254 -14.95 -4.34 -3.56
C MET A 254 -14.14 -3.05 -3.53
N GLY A 255 -14.49 -2.08 -2.68
CA GLY A 255 -13.71 -0.86 -2.49
C GLY A 255 -12.31 -1.14 -1.95
N THR A 256 -12.20 -2.06 -1.00
CA THR A 256 -10.89 -2.47 -0.44
C THR A 256 -10.01 -3.15 -1.49
N ILE A 257 -10.58 -4.02 -2.34
CA ILE A 257 -9.86 -4.68 -3.44
C ILE A 257 -9.40 -3.63 -4.47
N ARG A 258 -10.29 -2.72 -4.89
CA ARG A 258 -9.94 -1.64 -5.84
C ARG A 258 -8.79 -0.78 -5.31
N LEU A 259 -8.90 -0.29 -4.07
CA LEU A 259 -7.84 0.51 -3.44
C LEU A 259 -6.50 -0.25 -3.36
N SER A 260 -6.54 -1.50 -2.93
CA SER A 260 -5.35 -2.36 -2.88
C SER A 260 -4.72 -2.53 -4.27
N ALA A 261 -5.54 -2.72 -5.30
CA ALA A 261 -5.08 -2.90 -6.66
C ALA A 261 -4.39 -1.65 -7.24
N VAL A 262 -4.96 -0.46 -7.01
CA VAL A 262 -4.36 0.81 -7.41
C VAL A 262 -3.01 1.02 -6.73
N ILE A 263 -2.94 0.82 -5.41
CA ILE A 263 -1.69 0.92 -4.66
C ILE A 263 -0.65 -0.08 -5.19
N CYS A 264 -1.07 -1.32 -5.47
CA CYS A 264 -0.19 -2.34 -6.03
C CYS A 264 0.32 -1.98 -7.43
N ALA A 265 -0.51 -1.38 -8.30
CA ALA A 265 -0.11 -0.95 -9.63
C ALA A 265 0.96 0.15 -9.56
N LEU A 266 0.79 1.15 -8.69
CA LEU A 266 1.79 2.19 -8.44
C LEU A 266 3.10 1.62 -7.89
N LEU A 267 3.00 0.75 -6.88
CA LEU A 267 4.16 0.10 -6.29
C LEU A 267 4.90 -0.78 -7.28
N PHE A 268 4.19 -1.41 -8.22
CA PHE A 268 4.80 -2.20 -9.28
C PHE A 268 5.68 -1.34 -10.20
N GLY A 269 5.21 -0.14 -10.57
CA GLY A 269 6.00 0.83 -11.31
C GLY A 269 7.32 1.16 -10.60
N VAL A 270 7.25 1.55 -9.32
CA VAL A 270 8.43 1.88 -8.51
C VAL A 270 9.34 0.67 -8.31
N PHE A 271 8.74 -0.49 -8.02
CA PHE A 271 9.47 -1.72 -7.75
C PHE A 271 10.26 -2.22 -8.95
N GLY A 272 9.73 -2.07 -10.16
CA GLY A 272 10.45 -2.45 -11.37
C GLY A 272 11.75 -1.65 -11.55
N PHE A 273 11.77 -0.35 -11.26
CA PHE A 273 13.01 0.43 -11.26
C PHE A 273 13.99 -0.01 -10.18
N ILE A 274 13.50 -0.40 -9.00
CA ILE A 274 14.35 -0.98 -7.95
C ILE A 274 14.96 -2.30 -8.44
N LEU A 275 14.18 -3.16 -9.10
CA LEU A 275 14.69 -4.41 -9.69
C LEU A 275 15.76 -4.17 -10.74
N LEU A 276 15.59 -3.18 -11.63
CA LEU A 276 16.60 -2.80 -12.62
C LEU A 276 17.90 -2.33 -11.95
N TYR A 277 17.80 -1.52 -10.91
CA TYR A 277 18.95 -1.10 -10.12
C TYR A 277 19.65 -2.28 -9.45
N LEU A 278 18.91 -3.17 -8.78
CA LEU A 278 19.47 -4.36 -8.14
C LEU A 278 20.12 -5.29 -9.17
N ASN A 279 19.48 -5.50 -10.33
CA ASN A 279 20.03 -6.30 -11.40
C ASN A 279 21.38 -5.76 -11.90
N SER A 280 21.57 -4.44 -11.95
CA SER A 280 22.85 -3.82 -12.34
C SER A 280 23.99 -4.12 -11.36
N ARG A 281 23.67 -4.48 -10.11
CA ARG A 281 24.64 -4.82 -9.06
C ARG A 281 25.00 -6.31 -9.01
N LEU A 282 24.30 -7.16 -9.75
CA LEU A 282 24.58 -8.58 -9.82
C LEU A 282 25.83 -8.86 -10.67
N PRO A 283 26.56 -9.99 -10.44
CA PRO A 283 27.59 -10.50 -11.33
C PRO A 283 27.02 -10.73 -12.74
N GLU A 284 27.85 -10.63 -13.77
CA GLU A 284 27.41 -10.72 -15.18
C GLU A 284 26.59 -11.97 -15.48
N TYR A 285 27.02 -13.13 -14.98
CA TYR A 285 26.32 -14.40 -15.18
C TYR A 285 24.94 -14.49 -14.50
N ALA A 286 24.67 -13.63 -13.52
CA ALA A 286 23.41 -13.59 -12.77
C ALA A 286 22.47 -12.47 -13.25
N ARG A 287 22.96 -11.59 -14.15
CA ARG A 287 22.14 -10.48 -14.67
C ARG A 287 21.10 -10.98 -15.65
N ALA A 288 19.91 -10.41 -15.57
CA ALA A 288 18.89 -10.56 -16.60
C ALA A 288 19.39 -10.01 -17.94
N SER A 289 18.94 -10.60 -19.04
CA SER A 289 19.29 -10.13 -20.39
C SER A 289 18.77 -8.71 -20.64
N ARG A 290 19.38 -8.01 -21.59
CA ARG A 290 18.97 -6.64 -21.98
C ARG A 290 17.50 -6.57 -22.39
N LEU A 291 16.99 -7.60 -23.05
CA LEU A 291 15.59 -7.68 -23.44
C LEU A 291 14.67 -7.70 -22.20
N TRP A 292 14.97 -8.53 -21.20
CA TRP A 292 14.20 -8.57 -19.97
C TRP A 292 14.28 -7.27 -19.18
N MET A 293 15.43 -6.61 -19.16
CA MET A 293 15.55 -5.29 -18.55
C MET A 293 14.67 -4.25 -19.23
N LEU A 294 14.61 -4.28 -20.57
CA LEU A 294 13.73 -3.40 -21.34
C LEU A 294 12.25 -3.70 -21.04
N VAL A 295 11.86 -4.97 -21.01
CA VAL A 295 10.49 -5.38 -20.67
C VAL A 295 10.07 -4.90 -19.28
N ILE A 296 10.95 -5.05 -18.28
CA ILE A 296 10.71 -4.55 -16.92
C ILE A 296 10.60 -3.02 -16.92
N ALA A 297 11.48 -2.31 -17.61
CA ALA A 297 11.45 -0.85 -17.68
C ALA A 297 10.15 -0.34 -18.33
N VAL A 298 9.78 -0.90 -19.49
CA VAL A 298 8.53 -0.54 -20.19
C VAL A 298 7.31 -0.89 -19.34
N GLY A 299 7.27 -2.09 -18.76
CA GLY A 299 6.18 -2.51 -17.87
C GLY A 299 6.04 -1.61 -16.65
N SER A 300 7.15 -1.17 -16.05
CA SER A 300 7.15 -0.26 -14.91
C SER A 300 6.65 1.14 -15.28
N ILE A 301 7.10 1.67 -16.40
CA ILE A 301 6.63 2.97 -16.92
C ILE A 301 5.15 2.89 -17.26
N LEU A 302 4.73 1.84 -17.96
CA LEU A 302 3.32 1.65 -18.32
C LEU A 302 2.42 1.50 -17.10
N SER A 303 2.84 0.71 -16.10
CA SER A 303 2.08 0.53 -14.86
C SER A 303 1.93 1.84 -14.08
N ALA A 304 3.01 2.62 -13.94
CA ALA A 304 2.96 3.92 -13.30
C ALA A 304 2.10 4.92 -14.09
N TYR A 305 2.25 4.94 -15.42
CA TYR A 305 1.47 5.80 -16.30
C TYR A 305 -0.04 5.47 -16.25
N VAL A 306 -0.40 4.20 -16.38
CA VAL A 306 -1.79 3.75 -16.30
C VAL A 306 -2.37 4.05 -14.92
N ALA A 307 -1.63 3.79 -13.84
CA ALA A 307 -2.08 4.10 -12.49
C ALA A 307 -2.33 5.61 -12.29
N LEU A 308 -1.49 6.47 -12.86
CA LEU A 308 -1.64 7.92 -12.77
C LEU A 308 -2.75 8.47 -13.68
N LEU A 309 -2.95 7.88 -14.87
CA LEU A 309 -3.98 8.33 -15.81
C LEU A 309 -5.37 7.86 -15.43
N LEU A 310 -5.51 6.60 -15.04
CA LEU A 310 -6.82 6.02 -14.71
C LEU A 310 -7.34 6.47 -13.35
N GLU A 311 -6.45 6.88 -12.45
CA GLU A 311 -6.79 7.60 -11.24
C GLU A 311 -6.86 9.11 -11.51
N GLY A 312 -7.70 9.58 -12.39
CA GLY A 312 -7.84 11.00 -12.78
C GLY A 312 -7.61 12.01 -11.65
N SER A 313 -7.83 11.57 -10.40
CA SER A 313 -7.61 12.33 -9.19
C SER A 313 -6.19 12.89 -9.03
N PHE A 314 -5.12 12.20 -9.48
CA PHE A 314 -3.77 12.77 -9.35
C PHE A 314 -3.52 13.90 -10.35
N LEU A 315 -3.95 13.76 -11.60
CA LEU A 315 -3.78 14.83 -12.60
C LEU A 315 -4.71 16.00 -12.31
N GLU A 316 -5.94 15.71 -11.90
CA GLU A 316 -6.95 16.73 -11.63
C GLU A 316 -6.64 17.50 -10.32
N PHE A 317 -6.20 16.80 -9.27
CA PHE A 317 -6.05 17.38 -7.94
C PHE A 317 -4.61 17.45 -7.45
N GLY A 318 -3.78 16.46 -7.78
CA GLY A 318 -2.40 16.39 -7.28
C GLY A 318 -1.49 17.40 -7.94
N LEU A 319 -1.65 17.64 -9.26
CA LEU A 319 -0.81 18.58 -9.99
C LEU A 319 -1.01 20.03 -9.52
N PRO A 320 -2.24 20.55 -9.40
CA PRO A 320 -2.47 21.89 -8.84
C PRO A 320 -1.99 22.05 -7.39
N LEU A 321 -2.12 21.00 -6.56
CA LEU A 321 -1.55 21.01 -5.20
C LEU A 321 -0.02 21.10 -5.23
N PHE A 322 0.62 20.40 -6.15
CA PHE A 322 2.07 20.44 -6.31
C PHE A 322 2.56 21.83 -6.75
N GLU A 323 1.84 22.50 -7.65
CA GLU A 323 2.12 23.88 -8.04
C GLU A 323 2.12 24.83 -6.83
N ASN A 324 1.16 24.68 -5.92
CA ASN A 324 1.10 25.46 -4.68
C ASN A 324 2.28 25.15 -3.74
N VAL A 325 2.77 23.91 -3.70
CA VAL A 325 3.99 23.54 -2.94
C VAL A 325 5.22 24.20 -3.56
N LEU A 326 5.29 24.34 -4.89
CA LEU A 326 6.39 25.06 -5.53
C LEU A 326 6.44 26.54 -5.11
N VAL A 327 5.29 27.17 -4.87
CA VAL A 327 5.25 28.53 -4.27
C VAL A 327 5.90 28.52 -2.89
N CYS A 328 5.60 27.54 -2.05
CA CYS A 328 6.24 27.39 -0.74
C CYS A 328 7.75 27.16 -0.84
N THR A 329 8.24 26.62 -1.96
CA THR A 329 9.68 26.39 -2.19
C THR A 329 10.50 27.67 -2.09
N VAL A 330 9.95 28.80 -2.53
CA VAL A 330 10.59 30.13 -2.40
C VAL A 330 10.75 30.49 -0.93
N VAL A 331 9.70 30.25 -0.12
CA VAL A 331 9.74 30.52 1.33
C VAL A 331 10.76 29.61 2.00
N PHE A 332 10.82 28.32 1.64
CA PHE A 332 11.82 27.38 2.17
C PHE A 332 13.24 27.81 1.86
N TYR A 333 13.48 28.23 0.62
CA TYR A 333 14.78 28.71 0.18
C TYR A 333 15.24 29.97 0.93
N ILE A 334 14.34 30.96 1.06
CA ILE A 334 14.62 32.19 1.80
C ILE A 334 14.85 31.87 3.28
N PHE A 335 13.96 31.10 3.89
CA PHE A 335 14.05 30.74 5.32
C PHE A 335 15.36 30.04 5.65
N CYS A 336 15.80 29.08 4.84
CA CYS A 336 17.08 28.38 5.05
C CYS A 336 18.31 29.31 4.99
N ARG A 337 18.19 30.55 4.51
CA ARG A 337 19.25 31.58 4.51
C ARG A 337 19.20 32.53 5.69
N THR A 338 18.21 32.43 6.55
CA THR A 338 18.06 33.33 7.70
C THR A 338 18.94 32.93 8.87
N LYS A 339 19.26 33.92 9.71
CA LYS A 339 19.97 33.68 10.99
C LYS A 339 19.15 32.80 11.93
N THR A 340 17.82 32.88 11.88
CA THR A 340 16.90 32.03 12.62
C THR A 340 17.09 30.57 12.25
N PHE A 341 17.14 30.23 10.96
CA PHE A 341 17.41 28.87 10.52
C PHE A 341 18.78 28.38 11.02
N GLN A 342 19.81 29.20 10.88
CA GLN A 342 21.17 28.85 11.34
C GLN A 342 21.17 28.54 12.85
N ARG A 343 20.57 29.42 13.68
CA ARG A 343 20.47 29.18 15.13
C ARG A 343 19.66 27.95 15.51
N MET A 344 18.57 27.67 14.75
CA MET A 344 17.79 26.43 14.93
C MET A 344 18.66 25.20 14.60
N ALA A 345 19.42 25.25 13.53
CA ALA A 345 20.29 24.16 13.10
C ALA A 345 21.47 23.92 14.07
N ASP A 346 22.04 24.99 14.63
CA ASP A 346 23.15 24.94 15.60
C ASP A 346 22.71 24.58 17.02
N GLY A 347 21.42 24.54 17.30
CA GLY A 347 20.89 24.33 18.65
C GLY A 347 21.02 25.53 19.57
N THR A 348 21.38 26.72 19.06
CA THR A 348 21.53 27.99 19.81
C THR A 348 20.30 28.88 19.74
N ALA A 349 19.19 28.36 19.19
CA ALA A 349 17.96 29.09 18.99
C ALA A 349 17.29 29.51 20.30
N ASN A 350 16.96 30.79 20.38
CA ASN A 350 16.20 31.36 21.50
C ASN A 350 14.68 31.22 21.30
N ILE A 351 13.89 31.71 22.25
CA ILE A 351 12.42 31.63 22.20
C ILE A 351 11.84 32.42 21.00
N VAL A 352 12.47 33.52 20.61
CA VAL A 352 12.06 34.36 19.47
C VAL A 352 12.28 33.62 18.16
N ASP A 353 13.38 32.87 18.04
CA ASP A 353 13.62 32.05 16.84
C ASP A 353 12.56 30.95 16.71
N LYS A 354 12.23 30.28 17.81
CA LYS A 354 11.15 29.27 17.84
C LYS A 354 9.79 29.87 17.50
N PHE A 355 9.51 31.07 18.00
CA PHE A 355 8.27 31.80 17.66
C PHE A 355 8.19 32.07 16.14
N TRP A 356 9.28 32.53 15.52
CA TRP A 356 9.27 32.76 14.07
C TRP A 356 9.09 31.48 13.27
N VAL A 357 9.67 30.37 13.71
CA VAL A 357 9.41 29.05 13.08
C VAL A 357 7.95 28.66 13.19
N VAL A 358 7.35 28.76 14.38
CA VAL A 358 5.93 28.48 14.61
C VAL A 358 5.07 29.36 13.71
N PHE A 359 5.34 30.66 13.66
CA PHE A 359 4.55 31.61 12.90
C PHE A 359 4.65 31.36 11.38
N ILE A 360 5.86 31.30 10.82
CA ILE A 360 6.05 31.12 9.38
C ILE A 360 5.49 29.80 8.90
N PHE A 361 5.81 28.71 9.56
CA PHE A 361 5.35 27.38 9.13
C PHE A 361 3.91 27.09 9.55
N GLY A 362 3.40 27.75 10.57
CA GLY A 362 1.97 27.83 10.86
C GLY A 362 1.19 28.53 9.74
N LEU A 363 1.70 29.65 9.21
CA LEU A 363 1.11 30.30 8.03
C LEU A 363 1.18 29.46 6.76
N ILE A 364 2.26 28.69 6.53
CA ILE A 364 2.33 27.72 5.45
C ILE A 364 1.27 26.64 5.62
N SER A 365 1.01 26.19 6.84
CA SER A 365 -0.06 25.24 7.16
C SER A 365 -1.44 25.83 6.87
N VAL A 366 -1.68 27.12 7.19
CA VAL A 366 -2.89 27.87 6.80
C VAL A 366 -3.00 27.95 5.28
N TYR A 367 -1.93 28.35 4.60
CA TYR A 367 -1.89 28.47 3.14
C TYR A 367 -2.20 27.13 2.48
N GLY A 368 -1.66 26.01 3.01
CA GLY A 368 -1.95 24.68 2.49
C GLY A 368 -3.44 24.30 2.56
N THR A 369 -4.19 24.81 3.55
CA THR A 369 -5.65 24.66 3.59
C THR A 369 -6.35 25.65 2.65
N TYR A 370 -5.93 26.92 2.64
CA TYR A 370 -6.52 27.97 1.82
C TYR A 370 -6.42 27.71 0.31
N SER A 371 -5.24 27.25 -0.15
CA SER A 371 -4.98 26.89 -1.53
C SER A 371 -5.39 25.45 -1.87
N GLY A 372 -6.03 24.75 -0.91
CA GLY A 372 -6.54 23.40 -1.12
C GLY A 372 -7.70 23.36 -2.11
N ILE A 373 -7.91 22.20 -2.71
CA ILE A 373 -8.97 21.96 -3.70
C ILE A 373 -10.18 21.41 -2.99
N MET A 374 -11.31 22.12 -3.09
CA MET A 374 -12.56 21.65 -2.53
C MET A 374 -13.24 20.67 -3.48
N ILE A 375 -13.52 19.48 -3.01
CA ILE A 375 -14.31 18.48 -3.72
C ILE A 375 -15.72 18.51 -3.14
N ALA A 376 -16.70 18.77 -4.00
CA ALA A 376 -18.10 18.78 -3.62
C ALA A 376 -18.57 17.36 -3.25
N GLY A 377 -19.40 17.24 -2.21
CA GLY A 377 -19.96 15.98 -1.78
C GLY A 377 -21.27 16.20 -1.03
N GLU A 378 -22.05 15.13 -0.84
CA GLU A 378 -23.41 15.17 -0.23
C GLU A 378 -23.47 15.86 1.15
N TYR A 379 -22.36 15.86 1.91
CA TYR A 379 -22.29 16.40 3.28
C TYR A 379 -21.36 17.61 3.39
N GLY A 380 -21.32 18.49 2.37
CA GLY A 380 -20.53 19.71 2.40
C GLY A 380 -19.11 19.60 1.86
N GLY A 381 -18.76 18.44 1.30
CA GLY A 381 -17.48 18.24 0.63
C GLY A 381 -16.29 18.08 1.57
N TYR A 382 -15.11 17.88 0.95
CA TYR A 382 -13.83 17.75 1.64
C TYR A 382 -12.72 18.49 0.87
N ILE A 383 -11.61 18.78 1.53
CA ILE A 383 -10.53 19.61 0.97
C ILE A 383 -9.25 18.79 0.86
N LEU A 384 -8.77 18.62 -0.37
CA LEU A 384 -7.41 18.15 -0.62
C LEU A 384 -6.43 19.29 -0.36
N ASN A 385 -5.38 19.02 0.39
CA ASN A 385 -4.45 20.05 0.80
C ASN A 385 -3.07 19.47 1.17
N PHE A 386 -2.10 20.37 1.38
CA PHE A 386 -0.76 20.03 1.89
C PHE A 386 -0.44 20.73 3.22
N ARG A 387 -1.47 21.00 4.03
CA ARG A 387 -1.38 21.70 5.31
C ARG A 387 -0.37 21.07 6.27
N ASP A 388 -0.29 19.75 6.30
CA ASP A 388 0.54 18.99 7.22
C ASP A 388 2.03 19.22 6.97
N LEU A 389 2.40 19.67 5.76
CA LEU A 389 3.77 20.02 5.40
C LEU A 389 4.35 21.14 6.30
N GLY A 390 3.60 22.22 6.52
CA GLY A 390 4.06 23.31 7.39
C GLY A 390 4.30 22.84 8.82
N ALA A 391 3.35 22.09 9.39
CA ALA A 391 3.45 21.51 10.72
C ALA A 391 4.65 20.56 10.85
N MET A 392 4.88 19.70 9.87
CA MET A 392 6.01 18.76 9.85
C MET A 392 7.35 19.49 9.79
N ILE A 393 7.49 20.52 8.94
CA ILE A 393 8.73 21.29 8.85
C ILE A 393 9.04 21.98 10.18
N ALA A 394 8.05 22.59 10.82
CA ALA A 394 8.23 23.21 12.15
C ALA A 394 8.67 22.16 13.19
N GLY A 395 8.08 20.96 13.15
CA GLY A 395 8.44 19.86 14.04
C GLY A 395 9.88 19.39 13.83
N VAL A 396 10.32 19.24 12.58
CA VAL A 396 11.70 18.86 12.25
C VAL A 396 12.70 19.93 12.70
N LEU A 397 12.37 21.21 12.59
CA LEU A 397 13.25 22.31 12.96
C LEU A 397 13.36 22.51 14.48
N GLY A 398 12.23 22.50 15.18
CA GLY A 398 12.17 22.91 16.59
C GLY A 398 11.75 21.84 17.59
N GLY A 399 11.50 20.61 17.11
CA GLY A 399 11.01 19.51 17.94
C GLY A 399 9.50 19.48 18.13
N PRO A 400 8.97 18.51 18.93
CA PRO A 400 7.55 18.25 19.04
C PRO A 400 6.71 19.47 19.49
N VAL A 401 7.23 20.27 20.38
CA VAL A 401 6.51 21.45 20.92
C VAL A 401 6.33 22.52 19.85
N VAL A 402 7.39 22.83 19.10
CA VAL A 402 7.35 23.82 18.02
C VAL A 402 6.43 23.30 16.89
N GLY A 403 6.53 22.01 16.56
CA GLY A 403 5.64 21.37 15.59
C GLY A 403 4.16 21.42 16.03
N PHE A 404 3.88 21.18 17.29
CA PHE A 404 2.52 21.26 17.84
C PHE A 404 1.92 22.66 17.70
N PHE A 405 2.65 23.71 18.08
CA PHE A 405 2.12 25.08 18.00
C PHE A 405 1.95 25.55 16.55
N ALA A 406 2.84 25.18 15.63
CA ALA A 406 2.66 25.46 14.20
C ALA A 406 1.44 24.72 13.64
N ALA A 407 1.28 23.46 14.01
CA ALA A 407 0.13 22.63 13.66
C ALA A 407 -1.19 23.20 14.22
N LEU A 408 -1.16 23.77 15.42
CA LEU A 408 -2.32 24.39 16.04
C LEU A 408 -2.84 25.58 15.22
N ILE A 409 -1.94 26.43 14.68
CA ILE A 409 -2.31 27.56 13.83
C ILE A 409 -3.05 27.06 12.57
N GLY A 410 -2.46 26.12 11.81
CA GLY A 410 -3.07 25.58 10.60
C GLY A 410 -4.31 24.74 10.87
N GLY A 411 -4.31 23.98 11.97
CA GLY A 411 -5.42 23.13 12.37
C GLY A 411 -6.64 23.94 12.83
N VAL A 412 -6.45 25.00 13.61
CA VAL A 412 -7.54 25.91 14.00
C VAL A 412 -8.15 26.56 12.78
N TYR A 413 -7.34 27.05 11.84
CA TYR A 413 -7.86 27.57 10.58
C TYR A 413 -8.68 26.52 9.81
N ARG A 414 -8.25 25.23 9.81
CA ARG A 414 -9.03 24.15 9.18
C ARG A 414 -10.40 23.96 9.85
N LEU A 415 -10.50 24.13 11.17
CA LEU A 415 -11.79 24.09 11.87
C LEU A 415 -12.71 25.24 11.47
N THR A 416 -12.17 26.45 11.25
CA THR A 416 -13.00 27.61 10.82
C THR A 416 -13.56 27.44 9.41
N VAL A 417 -12.86 26.72 8.54
CA VAL A 417 -13.37 26.41 7.19
C VAL A 417 -14.54 25.42 7.24
N GLY A 418 -14.58 24.55 8.25
CA GLY A 418 -15.69 23.62 8.47
C GLY A 418 -15.67 22.39 7.56
N GLY A 419 -16.83 21.75 7.43
CA GLY A 419 -17.01 20.49 6.69
C GLY A 419 -16.78 19.25 7.55
N VAL A 420 -17.28 18.10 7.07
CA VAL A 420 -17.28 16.82 7.82
C VAL A 420 -15.89 16.30 8.16
N THR A 421 -14.87 16.64 7.36
CA THR A 421 -13.48 16.26 7.58
C THR A 421 -12.69 17.26 8.44
N ALA A 422 -13.30 18.33 8.94
CA ALA A 422 -12.58 19.40 9.66
C ALA A 422 -11.88 18.88 10.92
N VAL A 423 -12.59 18.14 11.76
CA VAL A 423 -12.07 17.64 13.04
C VAL A 423 -10.98 16.59 12.85
N PRO A 424 -11.18 15.51 12.08
CA PRO A 424 -10.12 14.52 11.88
C PRO A 424 -8.88 15.13 11.21
N CYS A 425 -9.06 16.06 10.29
CA CYS A 425 -7.96 16.82 9.70
C CYS A 425 -7.22 17.70 10.71
N PHE A 426 -7.91 18.34 11.64
CA PHE A 426 -7.29 19.09 12.74
C PHE A 426 -6.40 18.18 13.61
N LEU A 427 -6.95 17.03 14.03
CA LEU A 427 -6.22 16.06 14.85
C LEU A 427 -4.98 15.51 14.12
N ALA A 428 -5.13 15.22 12.83
CA ALA A 428 -4.03 14.74 12.00
C ALA A 428 -2.91 15.77 11.87
N THR A 429 -3.25 17.04 11.68
CA THR A 429 -2.25 18.12 11.60
C THR A 429 -1.46 18.27 12.91
N LEU A 430 -2.14 18.18 14.07
CA LEU A 430 -1.46 18.16 15.36
C LEU A 430 -0.50 16.97 15.48
N ALA A 431 -0.96 15.79 15.10
CA ALA A 431 -0.13 14.58 15.08
C ALA A 431 1.07 14.76 14.14
N ALA A 432 0.89 15.34 12.95
CA ALA A 432 1.94 15.57 11.96
C ALA A 432 3.11 16.39 12.54
N GLY A 433 2.81 17.51 13.18
CA GLY A 433 3.82 18.37 13.79
C GLY A 433 4.59 17.67 14.93
N VAL A 434 3.85 16.97 15.80
CA VAL A 434 4.45 16.24 16.94
C VAL A 434 5.29 15.06 16.46
N LEU A 435 4.78 14.23 15.56
CA LEU A 435 5.48 13.06 15.03
C LEU A 435 6.75 13.46 14.28
N ALA A 436 6.71 14.54 13.51
CA ALA A 436 7.89 15.07 12.83
C ALA A 436 8.97 15.51 13.82
N GLY A 437 8.57 16.16 14.92
CA GLY A 437 9.48 16.54 15.98
C GLY A 437 10.05 15.34 16.75
N ILE A 438 9.30 14.27 16.92
CA ILE A 438 9.79 13.01 17.51
C ILE A 438 10.77 12.33 16.54
N ALA A 439 10.42 12.24 15.27
CA ALA A 439 11.24 11.59 14.24
C ALA A 439 12.64 12.22 14.14
N ILE A 440 12.73 13.56 14.13
CA ILE A 440 14.03 14.23 14.05
C ILE A 440 14.89 13.98 15.30
N ARG A 441 14.29 13.84 16.48
CA ARG A 441 15.02 13.44 17.70
C ARG A 441 15.57 12.02 17.61
N ILE A 442 14.75 11.07 17.13
CA ILE A 442 15.19 9.68 16.90
C ILE A 442 16.35 9.65 15.88
N TRP A 443 16.31 10.48 14.86
CA TRP A 443 17.37 10.58 13.86
C TRP A 443 18.56 11.45 14.28
N LYS A 444 18.58 11.89 15.54
CA LYS A 444 19.67 12.71 16.10
C LYS A 444 19.94 13.95 15.24
N GLY A 445 18.91 14.65 14.82
CA GLY A 445 18.98 15.86 14.00
C GLY A 445 19.35 15.63 12.53
N LYS A 446 19.53 14.41 12.05
CA LYS A 446 19.93 14.12 10.66
C LYS A 446 18.70 14.02 9.77
N LEU A 447 18.30 15.12 9.15
CA LEU A 447 17.28 15.15 8.10
C LEU A 447 17.95 14.86 6.74
N THR A 448 17.50 13.83 6.04
CA THR A 448 17.86 13.56 4.64
C THR A 448 16.62 13.67 3.77
N MET A 449 16.81 13.91 2.45
CA MET A 449 15.69 13.96 1.51
C MET A 449 14.81 12.71 1.62
N ARG A 450 15.43 11.50 1.68
CA ARG A 450 14.71 10.24 1.85
C ARG A 450 13.92 10.18 3.16
N ARG A 451 14.55 10.56 4.28
CA ARG A 451 13.89 10.58 5.59
C ARG A 451 12.74 11.57 5.64
N GLY A 452 12.92 12.76 5.04
CA GLY A 452 11.87 13.75 4.92
C GLY A 452 10.67 13.24 4.12
N ALA A 453 10.91 12.70 2.93
CA ALA A 453 9.86 12.13 2.09
C ALA A 453 9.14 10.96 2.79
N THR A 454 9.88 10.03 3.39
CA THR A 454 9.29 8.90 4.11
C THR A 454 8.46 9.36 5.31
N LEU A 455 8.94 10.35 6.06
CA LEU A 455 8.19 10.92 7.19
C LEU A 455 6.85 11.49 6.72
N ALA A 456 6.88 12.32 5.69
CA ALA A 456 5.66 12.95 5.18
C ALA A 456 4.68 11.92 4.62
N ALA A 457 5.17 10.92 3.88
CA ALA A 457 4.33 9.84 3.38
C ALA A 457 3.69 9.03 4.52
N VAL A 458 4.46 8.66 5.54
CA VAL A 458 3.94 7.90 6.69
C VAL A 458 2.92 8.71 7.48
N VAL A 459 3.19 9.99 7.72
CA VAL A 459 2.27 10.88 8.45
C VAL A 459 0.96 11.04 7.69
N GLU A 460 1.03 11.24 6.37
CA GLU A 460 -0.17 11.39 5.54
C GLU A 460 -0.99 10.11 5.46
N LEU A 461 -0.32 8.96 5.34
CA LEU A 461 -1.00 7.66 5.39
C LEU A 461 -1.66 7.41 6.75
N LEU A 462 -1.02 7.79 7.86
CA LEU A 462 -1.64 7.74 9.20
C LEU A 462 -2.87 8.67 9.29
N HIS A 463 -2.79 9.86 8.71
CA HIS A 463 -3.92 10.79 8.62
C HIS A 463 -5.12 10.15 7.91
N LEU A 464 -4.90 9.70 6.68
CA LEU A 464 -5.99 9.32 5.77
C LEU A 464 -6.47 7.87 5.97
N LEU A 465 -5.60 6.97 6.40
CA LEU A 465 -5.95 5.55 6.57
C LEU A 465 -6.21 5.14 8.03
N LEU A 466 -5.88 6.00 9.00
CA LEU A 466 -6.07 5.68 10.41
C LEU A 466 -6.92 6.73 11.14
N ILE A 467 -6.43 7.98 11.24
CA ILE A 467 -7.09 9.04 12.05
C ILE A 467 -8.47 9.38 11.47
N PHE A 468 -8.52 9.63 10.16
CA PHE A 468 -9.76 10.01 9.47
C PHE A 468 -10.83 8.90 9.54
N PRO A 469 -10.57 7.64 9.12
CA PRO A 469 -11.60 6.60 9.16
C PRO A 469 -12.03 6.24 10.59
N ILE A 470 -11.10 6.20 11.55
CA ILE A 470 -11.45 5.92 12.96
C ILE A 470 -12.42 7.00 13.49
N TYR A 471 -12.11 8.28 13.24
CA TYR A 471 -13.00 9.37 13.66
C TYR A 471 -14.36 9.26 12.98
N ALA A 472 -14.39 9.06 11.67
CA ALA A 472 -15.61 8.98 10.88
C ALA A 472 -16.52 7.82 11.34
N LEU A 473 -15.93 6.65 11.59
CA LEU A 473 -16.65 5.47 12.10
C LEU A 473 -17.13 5.67 13.54
N ALA A 474 -16.29 6.25 14.41
CA ALA A 474 -16.64 6.44 15.82
C ALA A 474 -17.77 7.46 16.04
N THR A 475 -17.85 8.47 15.16
CA THR A 475 -18.84 9.54 15.27
C THR A 475 -20.10 9.30 14.43
N GLY A 476 -20.05 8.39 13.47
CA GLY A 476 -21.15 8.13 12.53
C GLY A 476 -21.51 9.31 11.62
N VAL A 477 -20.63 10.33 11.53
CA VAL A 477 -20.89 11.56 10.76
C VAL A 477 -20.89 11.33 9.26
N MET A 478 -20.25 10.25 8.80
CA MET A 478 -20.13 9.90 7.39
C MET A 478 -20.53 8.44 7.12
N GLY A 479 -21.22 8.23 6.02
CA GLY A 479 -21.46 6.88 5.50
C GLY A 479 -20.18 6.22 4.99
N LEU A 480 -20.15 4.90 4.96
CA LEU A 480 -18.97 4.12 4.50
C LEU A 480 -18.56 4.45 3.08
N SER A 481 -19.52 4.67 2.17
CA SER A 481 -19.25 5.06 0.78
C SER A 481 -18.46 6.37 0.71
N MET A 482 -18.83 7.36 1.50
CA MET A 482 -18.14 8.65 1.55
C MET A 482 -16.74 8.53 2.17
N ILE A 483 -16.57 7.72 3.21
CA ILE A 483 -15.23 7.46 3.79
C ILE A 483 -14.30 6.88 2.71
N GLN A 484 -14.80 5.96 1.91
CA GLN A 484 -14.03 5.35 0.83
C GLN A 484 -13.71 6.32 -0.28
N ASP A 485 -14.66 7.14 -0.70
CA ASP A 485 -14.46 8.16 -1.72
C ASP A 485 -13.38 9.15 -1.29
N VAL A 486 -13.44 9.65 -0.06
CA VAL A 486 -12.41 10.52 0.51
C VAL A 486 -11.04 9.83 0.49
N ILE A 487 -10.94 8.57 0.95
CA ILE A 487 -9.66 7.85 0.98
C ILE A 487 -9.12 7.65 -0.44
N LEU A 488 -9.94 7.22 -1.38
CA LEU A 488 -9.52 6.94 -2.75
C LEU A 488 -9.03 8.22 -3.45
N THR A 489 -9.77 9.31 -3.29
CA THR A 489 -9.47 10.57 -3.99
C THR A 489 -8.30 11.32 -3.36
N THR A 490 -8.14 11.28 -2.02
CA THR A 490 -7.16 12.14 -1.33
C THR A 490 -5.82 11.47 -1.04
N THR A 491 -5.79 10.16 -0.83
CA THR A 491 -4.59 9.50 -0.29
C THR A 491 -3.39 9.67 -1.21
N LEU A 492 -3.55 9.42 -2.49
CA LEU A 492 -2.43 9.49 -3.44
C LEU A 492 -1.95 10.92 -3.66
N PRO A 493 -2.80 11.90 -4.04
CA PRO A 493 -2.38 13.27 -4.27
C PRO A 493 -1.71 13.90 -3.04
N MET A 494 -2.35 13.80 -1.86
CA MET A 494 -1.84 14.42 -0.64
C MET A 494 -0.52 13.78 -0.18
N THR A 495 -0.40 12.47 -0.24
CA THR A 495 0.83 11.76 0.14
C THR A 495 2.01 12.16 -0.75
N ILE A 496 1.82 12.20 -2.07
CA ILE A 496 2.89 12.55 -3.02
C ILE A 496 3.30 14.02 -2.83
N VAL A 497 2.34 14.92 -2.73
CA VAL A 497 2.58 16.36 -2.64
C VAL A 497 3.29 16.72 -1.32
N ASN A 498 2.84 16.18 -0.18
CA ASN A 498 3.49 16.39 1.10
C ASN A 498 4.90 15.78 1.16
N ALA A 499 5.10 14.58 0.58
CA ALA A 499 6.40 13.94 0.49
C ALA A 499 7.38 14.74 -0.39
N ALA A 500 6.92 15.24 -1.53
CA ALA A 500 7.71 16.09 -2.43
C ALA A 500 8.10 17.42 -1.75
N GLY A 501 7.14 18.08 -1.09
CA GLY A 501 7.40 19.33 -0.36
C GLY A 501 8.42 19.15 0.75
N MET A 502 8.32 18.07 1.53
CA MET A 502 9.29 17.75 2.58
C MET A 502 10.66 17.38 2.03
N MET A 503 10.71 16.72 0.87
CA MET A 503 11.95 16.40 0.17
C MET A 503 12.65 17.67 -0.33
N ILE A 504 11.92 18.62 -0.90
CA ILE A 504 12.41 19.91 -1.36
C ILE A 504 12.97 20.71 -0.17
N PHE A 505 12.22 20.79 0.93
CA PHE A 505 12.70 21.46 2.14
C PHE A 505 14.00 20.81 2.66
N ALA A 506 14.03 19.49 2.77
CA ALA A 506 15.21 18.76 3.21
C ALA A 506 16.42 18.98 2.30
N HIS A 507 16.22 19.12 0.98
CA HIS A 507 17.29 19.47 0.04
C HIS A 507 17.93 20.82 0.35
N PHE A 508 17.12 21.86 0.61
CA PHE A 508 17.66 23.18 0.97
C PHE A 508 18.33 23.14 2.34
N ALA A 509 17.71 22.48 3.31
CA ALA A 509 18.26 22.37 4.66
C ALA A 509 19.62 21.65 4.72
N GLN A 510 19.86 20.66 3.85
CA GLN A 510 21.12 19.92 3.75
C GLN A 510 22.28 20.73 3.16
N LYS A 511 22.01 21.70 2.31
CA LYS A 511 23.06 22.57 1.72
C LYS A 511 23.76 23.43 2.75
N TYR A 512 23.21 23.55 3.96
CA TYR A 512 23.84 24.23 5.07
C TYR A 512 24.48 23.20 5.99
N PRO A 513 25.84 23.17 6.12
CA PRO A 513 26.60 22.07 6.73
C PRO A 513 26.28 21.77 8.20
N LEU A 514 25.47 22.59 8.83
CA LEU A 514 25.26 22.61 10.28
C LEU A 514 24.29 21.55 10.79
N LEU A 515 23.36 21.05 9.97
CA LEU A 515 22.48 19.93 10.37
C LEU A 515 23.21 18.57 10.44
N GLN A 516 24.45 18.47 9.98
CA GLN A 516 25.25 17.25 10.09
C GLN A 516 26.10 17.19 11.37
N GLY A 517 26.33 18.30 12.06
CA GLY A 517 27.30 18.41 13.16
C GLY A 517 26.75 18.81 14.53
N GLY A 518 25.57 19.43 14.62
CA GLY A 518 25.09 20.15 15.81
C GLY A 518 24.80 19.30 17.06
N LEU A 519 24.54 18.00 16.93
CA LEU A 519 24.24 17.13 18.08
C LEU A 519 25.46 16.53 18.78
N LYS A 520 26.69 16.73 18.26
CA LYS A 520 27.88 16.26 18.96
C LYS A 520 28.24 17.11 20.19
N ARG A 521 27.70 18.33 20.31
CA ARG A 521 27.95 19.23 21.44
C ARG A 521 26.89 19.16 22.55
N MET A 522 25.64 18.79 22.26
CA MET A 522 24.60 18.71 23.31
C MET A 522 24.70 17.50 24.24
N THR A 523 25.44 16.45 23.85
CA THR A 523 25.59 15.24 24.69
C THR A 523 26.71 15.34 25.73
N LEU A 524 27.54 16.36 25.72
CA LEU A 524 28.65 16.50 26.63
C LEU A 524 28.49 17.65 27.63
N SER A 525 27.64 18.63 27.38
CA SER A 525 27.42 19.76 28.31
C SER A 525 26.24 19.59 29.26
N SER A 526 25.23 18.78 28.90
CA SER A 526 24.09 18.50 29.77
C SER A 526 24.27 17.33 30.74
N LEU A 527 25.45 16.74 30.77
CA LEU A 527 25.86 15.74 31.76
C LEU A 527 26.84 16.31 32.80
N ARG A 528 27.07 17.65 32.81
CA ARG A 528 27.95 18.34 33.75
C ARG A 528 27.29 19.46 34.57
N GLU A 529 26.01 19.61 34.45
CA GLU A 529 25.13 20.33 35.36
C GLU A 529 24.05 19.37 35.90
#